data_43e90e75cbbc0b406ab38edf5bc336e3
#
_entry.id   43e90e75cbbc0b406ab38edf5bc336e3
#
_cell.length_a   1.000
_cell.length_b   1.000
_cell.length_c   1.000
_cell.angle_alpha   90.00
_cell.angle_beta   90.00
_cell.angle_gamma   90.00
#
_symmetry.space_group_name_H-M   'P 1'
#
loop_
_entity.id
_entity.type
_entity.pdbx_description
1 polymer ?
#
loop_
_entity_poly.entity_id
_entity_poly.type
_entity_poly.pdbx_seq_one_letter_code
_entity_poly.pdbx_strand_id
1 'polypeptide(L)'
;ETYKSQLIESASQTTNIANISLAKLNPLPVCIPPAKEQIHIVKKMNELMSLCDQLEQQSLTSLDAHQQLVETLLGTLTDSQNAEELAENWARISEHFDTLFTTEASVDALKQTILQLAVMGKLVPQDPNDEPASELLKRIAQEKAQLVKDGKMKKQKPLPPISDEEKPFELPDGSEWCLFENVVDIQSGITKGRNLANRKLISIPYLRVANVQRGYLDLSEV
;
A
#
# COMPACT_ATOMS: atom_id res chain seq x y z
N GLU A 1 35.33 -1.85 -19.67
CA GLU A 1 34.73 -0.49 -19.64
C GLU A 1 35.19 0.36 -20.83
N THR A 2 36.50 0.38 -21.16
CA THR A 2 37.07 1.27 -22.20
C THR A 2 36.41 1.08 -23.60
N TYR A 3 36.16 -0.16 -24.02
CA TYR A 3 35.51 -0.43 -25.33
C TYR A 3 34.03 -0.08 -25.32
N LYS A 4 33.32 -0.33 -24.22
CA LYS A 4 31.91 0.04 -24.08
C LYS A 4 31.73 1.54 -24.17
N SER A 5 32.58 2.32 -23.48
CA SER A 5 32.54 3.80 -23.53
C SER A 5 32.82 4.30 -24.96
N GLN A 6 33.86 3.78 -25.62
CA GLN A 6 34.17 4.14 -27.02
C GLN A 6 33.04 3.79 -28.00
N LEU A 7 32.37 2.65 -27.83
CA LEU A 7 31.22 2.26 -28.64
C LEU A 7 30.03 3.18 -28.39
N ILE A 8 29.75 3.54 -27.13
CA ILE A 8 28.65 4.45 -26.77
C ILE A 8 28.91 5.84 -27.34
N GLU A 9 30.13 6.39 -27.19
CA GLU A 9 30.51 7.68 -27.72
C GLU A 9 30.47 7.73 -29.27
N SER A 10 30.76 6.61 -29.93
CA SER A 10 30.69 6.48 -31.38
C SER A 10 29.27 6.24 -31.91
N ALA A 11 28.31 5.90 -31.07
CA ALA A 11 26.92 5.66 -31.46
C ALA A 11 26.22 6.97 -31.85
N SER A 12 25.56 7.01 -33.01
CA SER A 12 24.67 8.12 -33.39
C SER A 12 23.25 7.81 -32.89
N GLN A 13 22.73 8.67 -32.03
CA GLN A 13 21.31 8.62 -31.60
C GLN A 13 20.42 9.26 -32.68
N THR A 14 19.65 8.42 -33.36
CA THR A 14 18.51 8.88 -34.16
C THR A 14 17.28 8.12 -33.64
N THR A 15 16.29 8.87 -33.14
CA THR A 15 14.97 8.35 -32.71
C THR A 15 15.02 7.06 -31.85
N ASN A 16 15.50 7.17 -30.61
CA ASN A 16 15.50 6.11 -29.57
C ASN A 16 16.26 4.82 -29.88
N ILE A 17 17.00 4.72 -30.98
CA ILE A 17 17.84 3.58 -31.32
C ILE A 17 19.28 4.06 -31.50
N ALA A 18 20.20 3.52 -30.70
CA ALA A 18 21.64 3.75 -30.86
C ALA A 18 22.19 2.85 -31.98
N ASN A 19 22.54 3.42 -33.14
CA ASN A 19 23.13 2.70 -34.25
C ASN A 19 24.62 3.01 -34.36
N ILE A 20 25.44 1.96 -34.52
CA ILE A 20 26.87 2.10 -34.83
C ILE A 20 27.09 1.71 -36.28
N SER A 21 27.63 2.63 -37.09
CA SER A 21 27.97 2.34 -38.47
C SER A 21 29.24 1.48 -38.56
N LEU A 22 29.33 0.64 -39.60
CA LEU A 22 30.53 -0.17 -39.89
C LEU A 22 31.80 0.70 -40.01
N ALA A 23 31.66 1.90 -40.57
CA ALA A 23 32.78 2.85 -40.68
C ALA A 23 33.37 3.27 -39.35
N LYS A 24 32.56 3.30 -38.28
CA LYS A 24 32.99 3.58 -36.91
C LYS A 24 33.45 2.35 -36.13
N LEU A 25 32.95 1.18 -36.51
CA LEU A 25 33.33 -0.10 -35.88
C LEU A 25 34.66 -0.63 -36.39
N ASN A 26 34.90 -0.58 -37.71
CA ASN A 26 36.07 -1.13 -38.37
C ASN A 26 37.44 -0.60 -37.87
N PRO A 27 37.62 0.67 -37.51
CA PRO A 27 38.90 1.18 -37.04
C PRO A 27 39.18 0.90 -35.54
N LEU A 28 38.27 0.24 -34.80
CA LEU A 28 38.49 -0.02 -33.38
C LEU A 28 39.61 -1.06 -33.17
N PRO A 29 40.65 -0.74 -32.39
CA PRO A 29 41.67 -1.71 -32.05
C PRO A 29 41.11 -2.75 -31.13
N VAL A 30 41.32 -4.04 -31.43
CA VAL A 30 40.94 -5.19 -30.61
C VAL A 30 42.16 -6.02 -30.25
N CYS A 31 42.21 -6.44 -28.99
CA CYS A 31 43.24 -7.39 -28.54
C CYS A 31 42.76 -8.82 -28.82
N ILE A 32 43.55 -9.57 -29.57
CA ILE A 32 43.26 -10.97 -29.90
C ILE A 32 44.29 -11.85 -29.20
N PRO A 33 43.90 -12.59 -28.13
CA PRO A 33 44.80 -13.55 -27.50
C PRO A 33 45.03 -14.80 -28.38
N PRO A 34 46.04 -15.61 -28.08
CA PRO A 34 46.27 -16.89 -28.76
C PRO A 34 45.02 -17.79 -28.75
N ALA A 35 44.81 -18.57 -29.84
CA ALA A 35 43.59 -19.34 -30.02
C ALA A 35 43.21 -20.27 -28.83
N LYS A 36 44.20 -20.91 -28.20
CA LYS A 36 43.97 -21.73 -27.00
C LYS A 36 43.51 -20.91 -25.83
N GLU A 37 44.04 -19.71 -25.66
CA GLU A 37 43.66 -18.77 -24.59
C GLU A 37 42.25 -18.25 -24.80
N GLN A 38 41.85 -17.93 -26.03
CA GLN A 38 40.46 -17.55 -26.35
C GLN A 38 39.46 -18.60 -25.88
N ILE A 39 39.73 -19.90 -26.10
CA ILE A 39 38.86 -21.01 -25.65
C ILE A 39 38.76 -21.00 -24.11
N HIS A 40 39.90 -20.83 -23.41
CA HIS A 40 39.92 -20.80 -21.96
C HIS A 40 39.19 -19.59 -21.40
N ILE A 41 39.34 -18.39 -22.00
CA ILE A 41 38.62 -17.17 -21.62
C ILE A 41 37.12 -17.36 -21.76
N VAL A 42 36.66 -17.85 -22.93
CA VAL A 42 35.22 -18.07 -23.17
C VAL A 42 34.66 -19.11 -22.19
N LYS A 43 35.39 -20.22 -21.97
CA LYS A 43 34.96 -21.22 -20.98
C LYS A 43 34.82 -20.62 -19.58
N LYS A 44 35.85 -19.87 -19.13
CA LYS A 44 35.85 -19.26 -17.80
C LYS A 44 34.78 -18.19 -17.65
N MET A 45 34.58 -17.40 -18.70
CA MET A 45 33.48 -16.40 -18.73
C MET A 45 32.12 -17.09 -18.58
N ASN A 46 31.85 -18.15 -19.33
CA ASN A 46 30.58 -18.87 -19.25
C ASN A 46 30.35 -19.50 -17.86
N GLU A 47 31.44 -20.10 -17.27
CA GLU A 47 31.37 -20.63 -15.90
C GLU A 47 30.99 -19.53 -14.88
N LEU A 48 31.64 -18.37 -14.98
CA LEU A 48 31.37 -17.26 -14.07
C LEU A 48 29.99 -16.64 -14.27
N MET A 49 29.55 -16.50 -15.52
CA MET A 49 28.20 -16.01 -15.83
C MET A 49 27.13 -16.97 -15.30
N SER A 50 27.33 -18.29 -15.49
CA SER A 50 26.42 -19.29 -14.94
C SER A 50 26.36 -19.24 -13.41
N LEU A 51 27.46 -18.95 -12.73
CA LEU A 51 27.47 -18.76 -11.27
C LEU A 51 26.73 -17.49 -10.87
N CYS A 52 26.88 -16.40 -11.62
CA CYS A 52 26.09 -15.18 -11.39
C CYS A 52 24.58 -15.43 -11.53
N ASP A 53 24.18 -16.14 -12.59
CA ASP A 53 22.76 -16.49 -12.81
C ASP A 53 22.21 -17.36 -11.67
N GLN A 54 23.01 -18.31 -11.17
CA GLN A 54 22.63 -19.13 -10.01
C GLN A 54 22.47 -18.30 -8.74
N LEU A 55 23.40 -17.37 -8.48
CA LEU A 55 23.33 -16.48 -7.30
C LEU A 55 22.12 -15.54 -7.38
N GLU A 56 21.84 -15.01 -8.56
CA GLU A 56 20.64 -14.18 -8.79
C GLU A 56 19.36 -14.97 -8.51
N GLN A 57 19.26 -16.20 -9.05
CA GLN A 57 18.10 -17.06 -8.81
C GLN A 57 17.95 -17.44 -7.34
N GLN A 58 19.05 -17.74 -6.64
CA GLN A 58 19.01 -18.04 -5.20
C GLN A 58 18.55 -16.82 -4.39
N SER A 59 19.03 -15.63 -4.75
CA SER A 59 18.64 -14.39 -4.09
C SER A 59 17.15 -14.11 -4.24
N LEU A 60 16.61 -14.22 -5.47
CA LEU A 60 15.19 -14.05 -5.76
C LEU A 60 14.32 -15.07 -4.98
N THR A 61 14.73 -16.34 -4.99
CA THR A 61 14.01 -17.40 -4.26
C THR A 61 14.03 -17.17 -2.76
N SER A 62 15.16 -16.68 -2.22
CA SER A 62 15.28 -16.36 -0.79
C SER A 62 14.39 -15.18 -0.39
N LEU A 63 14.30 -14.15 -1.23
CA LEU A 63 13.42 -13.02 -0.99
C LEU A 63 11.95 -13.42 -1.01
N ASP A 64 11.54 -14.24 -1.96
CA ASP A 64 10.17 -14.75 -2.06
C ASP A 64 9.80 -15.60 -0.83
N ALA A 65 10.67 -16.53 -0.44
CA ALA A 65 10.47 -17.35 0.76
C ALA A 65 10.42 -16.51 2.03
N HIS A 66 11.22 -15.45 2.13
CA HIS A 66 11.19 -14.51 3.25
C HIS A 66 9.85 -13.75 3.31
N GLN A 67 9.37 -13.26 2.17
CA GLN A 67 8.08 -12.58 2.10
C GLN A 67 6.93 -13.50 2.51
N GLN A 68 6.90 -14.73 2.00
CA GLN A 68 5.89 -15.73 2.38
C GLN A 68 5.92 -16.05 3.89
N LEU A 69 7.12 -16.14 4.48
CA LEU A 69 7.28 -16.34 5.91
C LEU A 69 6.67 -15.17 6.71
N VAL A 70 6.99 -13.94 6.34
CA VAL A 70 6.46 -12.74 7.00
C VAL A 70 4.93 -12.69 6.88
N GLU A 71 4.39 -12.88 5.69
CA GLU A 71 2.94 -12.90 5.45
C GLU A 71 2.24 -13.98 6.29
N THR A 72 2.82 -15.18 6.37
CA THR A 72 2.28 -16.28 7.18
C THR A 72 2.30 -15.92 8.66
N LEU A 73 3.41 -15.39 9.18
CA LEU A 73 3.54 -14.99 10.59
C LEU A 73 2.57 -13.85 10.94
N LEU A 74 2.45 -12.84 10.09
CA LEU A 74 1.49 -11.75 10.28
C LEU A 74 0.05 -12.23 10.21
N GLY A 75 -0.24 -13.22 9.36
CA GLY A 75 -1.54 -13.88 9.31
C GLY A 75 -1.93 -14.50 10.65
N THR A 76 -1.00 -15.11 11.39
CA THR A 76 -1.30 -15.69 12.72
C THR A 76 -1.79 -14.64 13.73
N LEU A 77 -1.42 -13.35 13.57
CA LEU A 77 -1.91 -12.28 14.44
C LEU A 77 -3.39 -11.97 14.17
N THR A 78 -3.77 -11.88 12.92
CA THR A 78 -5.18 -11.59 12.55
C THR A 78 -6.10 -12.75 12.84
N ASP A 79 -5.59 -13.97 12.73
CA ASP A 79 -6.33 -15.22 12.95
C ASP A 79 -6.44 -15.60 14.44
N SER A 80 -5.68 -14.94 15.32
CA SER A 80 -5.71 -15.21 16.77
C SER A 80 -7.12 -15.07 17.34
N GLN A 81 -7.56 -16.08 18.12
CA GLN A 81 -8.92 -16.17 18.62
C GLN A 81 -9.15 -15.34 19.89
N ASN A 82 -8.09 -15.07 20.64
CA ASN A 82 -8.15 -14.33 21.90
C ASN A 82 -6.87 -13.49 22.12
N ALA A 83 -6.90 -12.63 23.14
CA ALA A 83 -5.79 -11.73 23.46
C ALA A 83 -4.51 -12.46 23.90
N GLU A 84 -4.63 -13.61 24.52
CA GLU A 84 -3.47 -14.41 24.98
C GLU A 84 -2.74 -14.99 23.78
N GLU A 85 -3.45 -15.61 22.85
CA GLU A 85 -2.88 -16.13 21.60
C GLU A 85 -2.25 -15.03 20.75
N LEU A 86 -2.90 -13.87 20.67
CA LEU A 86 -2.35 -12.70 19.99
C LEU A 86 -1.02 -12.25 20.63
N ALA A 87 -0.97 -12.21 21.96
CA ALA A 87 0.24 -11.82 22.69
C ALA A 87 1.38 -12.83 22.48
N GLU A 88 1.09 -14.14 22.50
CA GLU A 88 2.08 -15.19 22.23
C GLU A 88 2.61 -15.12 20.78
N ASN A 89 1.74 -14.95 19.81
CA ASN A 89 2.10 -14.80 18.41
C ASN A 89 2.96 -13.54 18.20
N TRP A 90 2.58 -12.43 18.82
CA TRP A 90 3.37 -11.20 18.78
C TRP A 90 4.73 -11.36 19.45
N ALA A 91 4.82 -12.00 20.61
CA ALA A 91 6.08 -12.25 21.31
C ALA A 91 7.07 -13.00 20.39
N ARG A 92 6.58 -14.04 19.69
CA ARG A 92 7.38 -14.81 18.73
C ARG A 92 7.88 -13.97 17.56
N ILE A 93 7.03 -13.12 17.00
CA ILE A 93 7.41 -12.22 15.89
C ILE A 93 8.41 -11.16 16.37
N SER A 94 8.18 -10.58 17.56
CA SER A 94 9.04 -9.52 18.12
C SER A 94 10.45 -10.01 18.47
N GLU A 95 10.62 -11.28 18.86
CA GLU A 95 11.93 -11.87 19.09
C GLU A 95 12.83 -11.85 17.83
N HIS A 96 12.20 -11.93 16.64
CA HIS A 96 12.88 -11.95 15.36
C HIS A 96 12.64 -10.68 14.52
N PHE A 97 12.26 -9.58 15.17
CA PHE A 97 11.84 -8.35 14.49
C PHE A 97 12.86 -7.85 13.47
N ASP A 98 14.11 -7.74 13.86
CA ASP A 98 15.21 -7.20 13.02
C ASP A 98 15.53 -8.10 11.79
N THR A 99 15.17 -9.38 11.86
CA THR A 99 15.37 -10.31 10.74
C THR A 99 14.16 -10.42 9.82
N LEU A 100 12.96 -10.22 10.34
CA LEU A 100 11.70 -10.31 9.58
C LEU A 100 11.40 -9.01 8.81
N PHE A 101 11.65 -7.85 9.40
CA PHE A 101 11.25 -6.57 8.83
C PHE A 101 12.43 -5.80 8.20
N THR A 102 13.13 -6.47 7.29
CA THR A 102 14.34 -5.94 6.61
C THR A 102 14.03 -5.29 5.27
N THR A 103 12.84 -5.49 4.70
CA THR A 103 12.45 -4.96 3.40
C THR A 103 11.27 -3.98 3.55
N GLU A 104 11.15 -3.05 2.61
CA GLU A 104 10.00 -2.13 2.57
C GLU A 104 8.67 -2.88 2.51
N ALA A 105 8.61 -3.96 1.70
CA ALA A 105 7.43 -4.80 1.59
C ALA A 105 7.03 -5.45 2.92
N SER A 106 8.00 -5.99 3.69
CA SER A 106 7.73 -6.60 5.00
C SER A 106 7.25 -5.58 6.03
N VAL A 107 7.82 -4.36 6.03
CA VAL A 107 7.39 -3.25 6.90
C VAL A 107 5.98 -2.78 6.53
N ASP A 108 5.66 -2.67 5.25
CA ASP A 108 4.33 -2.28 4.80
C ASP A 108 3.28 -3.36 5.12
N ALA A 109 3.62 -4.64 5.00
CA ALA A 109 2.77 -5.74 5.45
C ALA A 109 2.47 -5.65 6.96
N LEU A 110 3.46 -5.35 7.79
CA LEU A 110 3.27 -5.13 9.23
C LEU A 110 2.32 -3.94 9.49
N LYS A 111 2.51 -2.80 8.82
CA LYS A 111 1.61 -1.64 8.95
C LYS A 111 0.17 -1.99 8.60
N GLN A 112 -0.05 -2.74 7.52
CA GLN A 112 -1.39 -3.18 7.13
C GLN A 112 -2.00 -4.13 8.17
N THR A 113 -1.21 -5.05 8.71
CA THR A 113 -1.67 -5.96 9.78
C THR A 113 -2.08 -5.19 11.04
N ILE A 114 -1.29 -4.19 11.46
CA ILE A 114 -1.64 -3.31 12.60
C ILE A 114 -2.97 -2.59 12.34
N LEU A 115 -3.16 -2.03 11.14
CA LEU A 115 -4.41 -1.37 10.77
C LEU A 115 -5.59 -2.35 10.76
N GLN A 116 -5.37 -3.56 10.27
CA GLN A 116 -6.39 -4.60 10.27
C GLN A 116 -6.78 -5.01 11.69
N LEU A 117 -5.81 -5.24 12.58
CA LEU A 117 -6.07 -5.52 13.99
C LEU A 117 -6.84 -4.38 14.68
N ALA A 118 -6.50 -3.12 14.35
CA ALA A 118 -7.23 -1.96 14.87
C ALA A 118 -8.70 -1.95 14.41
N VAL A 119 -8.95 -2.21 13.13
CA VAL A 119 -10.32 -2.27 12.57
C VAL A 119 -11.11 -3.45 13.16
N MET A 120 -10.44 -4.59 13.40
CA MET A 120 -11.06 -5.76 14.06
C MET A 120 -11.27 -5.57 15.56
N GLY A 121 -10.79 -4.48 16.15
CA GLY A 121 -10.87 -4.23 17.60
C GLY A 121 -9.94 -5.09 18.44
N LYS A 122 -8.99 -5.79 17.82
CA LYS A 122 -8.04 -6.71 18.51
C LYS A 122 -6.75 -6.01 18.97
N LEU A 123 -6.51 -4.74 18.55
CA LEU A 123 -5.24 -4.06 18.82
C LEU A 123 -5.06 -3.67 20.29
N VAL A 124 -6.15 -3.37 20.98
CA VAL A 124 -6.16 -3.00 22.39
C VAL A 124 -7.12 -3.90 23.17
N PRO A 125 -6.82 -4.19 24.46
CA PRO A 125 -7.75 -4.93 25.30
C PRO A 125 -9.09 -4.20 25.41
N GLN A 126 -10.19 -4.92 25.37
CA GLN A 126 -11.53 -4.37 25.61
C GLN A 126 -11.72 -4.17 27.13
N ASP A 127 -12.27 -3.02 27.54
CA ASP A 127 -12.69 -2.79 28.90
C ASP A 127 -14.18 -3.20 29.04
N PRO A 128 -14.51 -4.22 29.83
CA PRO A 128 -15.89 -4.66 30.00
C PRO A 128 -16.79 -3.63 30.71
N ASN A 129 -16.20 -2.57 31.29
CA ASN A 129 -16.95 -1.47 31.90
C ASN A 129 -17.24 -0.32 30.94
N ASP A 130 -16.67 -0.35 29.72
CA ASP A 130 -16.96 0.67 28.72
C ASP A 130 -18.41 0.60 28.25
N GLU A 131 -18.96 1.75 27.87
CA GLU A 131 -20.30 1.84 27.32
C GLU A 131 -20.38 1.10 25.99
N PRO A 132 -21.30 0.14 25.81
CA PRO A 132 -21.43 -0.59 24.56
C PRO A 132 -21.76 0.33 23.39
N ALA A 133 -21.25 0.01 22.19
CA ALA A 133 -21.48 0.79 20.98
C ALA A 133 -22.98 0.99 20.66
N SER A 134 -23.84 0.05 21.08
CA SER A 134 -25.30 0.16 20.94
C SER A 134 -25.87 1.41 21.60
N GLU A 135 -25.37 1.83 22.78
CA GLU A 135 -25.82 3.03 23.45
C GLU A 135 -25.35 4.30 22.75
N LEU A 136 -24.09 4.29 22.25
CA LEU A 136 -23.58 5.38 21.41
C LEU A 136 -24.42 5.53 20.13
N LEU A 137 -24.73 4.42 19.44
CA LEU A 137 -25.56 4.45 18.23
C LEU A 137 -26.99 4.97 18.50
N LYS A 138 -27.58 4.65 19.63
CA LYS A 138 -28.88 5.22 20.06
C LYS A 138 -28.81 6.73 20.25
N ARG A 139 -27.75 7.23 20.89
CA ARG A 139 -27.55 8.70 21.05
C ARG A 139 -27.39 9.40 19.71
N ILE A 140 -26.55 8.84 18.81
CA ILE A 140 -26.37 9.38 17.47
C ILE A 140 -27.70 9.41 16.70
N ALA A 141 -28.51 8.35 16.78
CA ALA A 141 -29.81 8.28 16.13
C ALA A 141 -30.78 9.35 16.68
N GLN A 142 -30.78 9.60 18.00
CA GLN A 142 -31.58 10.66 18.63
C GLN A 142 -31.11 12.06 18.19
N GLU A 143 -29.81 12.30 18.16
CA GLU A 143 -29.25 13.57 17.70
C GLU A 143 -29.59 13.83 16.23
N LYS A 144 -29.43 12.85 15.35
CA LYS A 144 -29.85 12.94 13.94
C LYS A 144 -31.33 13.23 13.80
N ALA A 145 -32.18 12.56 14.57
CA ALA A 145 -33.62 12.82 14.57
C ALA A 145 -33.94 14.28 14.98
N GLN A 146 -33.20 14.84 15.93
CA GLN A 146 -33.34 16.23 16.32
C GLN A 146 -32.86 17.19 15.21
N LEU A 147 -31.71 16.93 14.59
CA LEU A 147 -31.20 17.73 13.46
C LEU A 147 -32.17 17.75 12.27
N VAL A 148 -32.86 16.62 12.01
CA VAL A 148 -33.91 16.57 10.98
C VAL A 148 -35.12 17.42 11.36
N LYS A 149 -35.56 17.39 12.64
CA LYS A 149 -36.66 18.26 13.14
C LYS A 149 -36.30 19.73 13.05
N ASP A 150 -35.06 20.08 13.36
CA ASP A 150 -34.55 21.46 13.31
C ASP A 150 -34.32 21.96 11.88
N GLY A 151 -34.54 21.10 10.84
CA GLY A 151 -34.33 21.43 9.44
C GLY A 151 -32.87 21.56 9.02
N LYS A 152 -31.93 21.15 9.89
CA LYS A 152 -30.50 21.21 9.62
C LYS A 152 -30.01 20.00 8.78
N MET A 153 -30.75 18.90 8.81
CA MET A 153 -30.47 17.68 8.05
C MET A 153 -31.70 17.23 7.27
N LYS A 154 -31.51 16.68 6.10
CA LYS A 154 -32.59 16.07 5.31
C LYS A 154 -32.93 14.68 5.86
N LYS A 155 -34.23 14.35 5.90
CA LYS A 155 -34.66 13.00 6.25
C LYS A 155 -34.15 12.02 5.20
N GLN A 156 -33.36 11.05 5.61
CA GLN A 156 -32.83 9.97 4.79
C GLN A 156 -33.87 8.84 4.68
N LYS A 157 -33.80 8.05 3.60
CA LYS A 157 -34.60 6.84 3.46
C LYS A 157 -33.95 5.74 4.30
N PRO A 158 -34.72 4.94 5.03
CA PRO A 158 -34.14 3.83 5.79
C PRO A 158 -33.50 2.83 4.82
N LEU A 159 -32.26 2.43 5.10
CA LEU A 159 -31.57 1.38 4.41
C LEU A 159 -31.97 0.01 4.98
N PRO A 160 -31.82 -1.08 4.20
CA PRO A 160 -32.04 -2.42 4.73
C PRO A 160 -31.06 -2.73 5.86
N PRO A 161 -31.42 -3.61 6.81
CA PRO A 161 -30.51 -4.05 7.86
C PRO A 161 -29.32 -4.81 7.27
N ILE A 162 -28.17 -4.76 7.95
CA ILE A 162 -26.96 -5.48 7.56
C ILE A 162 -27.23 -6.99 7.70
N SER A 163 -27.01 -7.73 6.63
CA SER A 163 -27.08 -9.20 6.64
C SER A 163 -25.82 -9.82 7.25
N ASP A 164 -25.90 -11.08 7.69
CA ASP A 164 -24.70 -11.77 8.25
C ASP A 164 -23.61 -11.97 7.19
N GLU A 165 -23.98 -12.10 5.93
CA GLU A 165 -23.01 -12.22 4.81
C GLU A 165 -22.22 -10.92 4.53
N GLU A 166 -22.74 -9.77 4.98
CA GLU A 166 -22.08 -8.47 4.84
C GLU A 166 -21.10 -8.16 5.98
N LYS A 167 -21.05 -9.03 7.00
CA LYS A 167 -20.14 -8.90 8.16
C LYS A 167 -18.83 -9.63 7.87
N PRO A 168 -17.71 -8.95 7.58
CA PRO A 168 -16.47 -9.59 7.14
C PRO A 168 -15.72 -10.34 8.25
N PHE A 169 -16.02 -10.08 9.52
CA PHE A 169 -15.39 -10.71 10.69
C PHE A 169 -16.28 -10.58 11.92
N GLU A 170 -16.00 -11.38 12.95
CA GLU A 170 -16.65 -11.28 14.25
C GLU A 170 -16.11 -10.07 15.04
N LEU A 171 -17.02 -9.33 15.67
CA LEU A 171 -16.67 -8.17 16.48
C LEU A 171 -16.33 -8.59 17.92
N PRO A 172 -15.43 -7.84 18.60
CA PRO A 172 -15.27 -7.95 20.05
C PRO A 172 -16.55 -7.59 20.80
N ASP A 173 -16.64 -8.04 22.04
CA ASP A 173 -17.75 -7.70 22.94
C ASP A 173 -17.93 -6.18 23.06
N GLY A 174 -19.17 -5.74 23.07
CA GLY A 174 -19.51 -4.31 23.15
C GLY A 174 -19.42 -3.54 21.82
N SER A 175 -18.88 -4.12 20.76
CA SER A 175 -18.84 -3.50 19.41
C SER A 175 -20.07 -3.88 18.60
N GLU A 176 -20.46 -3.02 17.64
CA GLU A 176 -21.66 -3.24 16.82
C GLU A 176 -21.43 -2.84 15.36
N TRP A 177 -21.94 -3.64 14.42
CA TRP A 177 -21.97 -3.27 13.00
C TRP A 177 -23.06 -2.24 12.76
N CYS A 178 -22.73 -1.15 12.09
CA CYS A 178 -23.70 -0.16 11.66
C CYS A 178 -23.41 0.31 10.23
N LEU A 179 -24.44 0.80 9.54
CA LEU A 179 -24.26 1.41 8.24
C LEU A 179 -23.57 2.77 8.40
N PHE A 180 -22.64 3.07 7.50
CA PHE A 180 -21.87 4.32 7.53
C PHE A 180 -22.79 5.56 7.58
N GLU A 181 -23.90 5.51 6.85
CA GLU A 181 -24.94 6.56 6.87
C GLU A 181 -25.52 6.79 8.26
N ASN A 182 -25.51 5.80 9.17
CA ASN A 182 -26.07 5.95 10.50
C ASN A 182 -25.20 6.86 11.38
N VAL A 183 -23.89 6.92 11.15
CA VAL A 183 -22.92 7.63 12.00
C VAL A 183 -22.35 8.91 11.39
N VAL A 184 -22.50 9.10 10.07
CA VAL A 184 -22.00 10.28 9.37
C VAL A 184 -23.10 11.02 8.60
N ASP A 185 -22.88 12.28 8.28
CA ASP A 185 -23.65 13.06 7.31
C ASP A 185 -22.81 13.30 6.06
N ILE A 186 -23.22 12.72 4.94
CA ILE A 186 -22.48 12.80 3.68
C ILE A 186 -23.03 13.97 2.88
N GLN A 187 -22.25 15.03 2.76
CA GLN A 187 -22.60 16.19 1.97
C GLN A 187 -21.83 16.23 0.66
N SER A 188 -22.55 16.41 -0.44
CA SER A 188 -21.94 16.65 -1.73
C SER A 188 -21.33 18.03 -1.79
N GLY A 189 -20.12 18.13 -2.36
CA GLY A 189 -19.47 19.41 -2.61
C GLY A 189 -20.24 20.28 -3.63
N ILE A 190 -19.71 21.47 -3.89
CA ILE A 190 -20.32 22.41 -4.85
C ILE A 190 -20.04 21.93 -6.27
N THR A 191 -21.09 21.73 -7.07
CA THR A 191 -20.95 21.37 -8.48
C THR A 191 -20.51 22.60 -9.29
N LYS A 192 -19.47 22.44 -10.12
CA LYS A 192 -19.02 23.46 -11.06
C LYS A 192 -20.16 23.81 -12.03
N GLY A 193 -20.41 25.10 -12.28
CA GLY A 193 -21.48 25.55 -13.17
C GLY A 193 -22.83 25.83 -12.49
N ARG A 194 -22.91 25.79 -11.16
CA ARG A 194 -24.11 26.22 -10.43
C ARG A 194 -24.43 27.69 -10.75
N ASN A 195 -25.69 27.98 -11.08
CA ASN A 195 -26.13 29.36 -11.28
C ASN A 195 -26.10 30.12 -9.95
N LEU A 196 -25.22 31.10 -9.85
CA LEU A 196 -25.03 31.94 -8.67
C LEU A 196 -25.59 33.37 -8.86
N ALA A 197 -26.43 33.57 -9.90
CA ALA A 197 -27.10 34.85 -10.12
C ALA A 197 -27.87 35.24 -8.86
N ASN A 198 -27.73 36.51 -8.46
CA ASN A 198 -28.37 37.12 -7.28
C ASN A 198 -27.83 36.67 -5.91
N ARG A 199 -26.61 36.08 -5.82
CA ARG A 199 -25.95 35.77 -4.55
C ARG A 199 -24.71 36.64 -4.34
N LYS A 200 -24.46 37.04 -3.10
CA LYS A 200 -23.20 37.70 -2.73
C LYS A 200 -22.12 36.65 -2.77
N LEU A 201 -21.16 36.81 -3.69
CA LEU A 201 -20.04 35.89 -3.84
C LEU A 201 -18.93 36.24 -2.84
N ILE A 202 -18.36 35.22 -2.22
CA ILE A 202 -17.17 35.31 -1.37
C ILE A 202 -16.13 34.40 -2.02
N SER A 203 -14.91 34.91 -2.21
CA SER A 203 -13.79 34.10 -2.67
C SER A 203 -13.27 33.28 -1.51
N ILE A 204 -13.30 31.96 -1.64
CA ILE A 204 -12.79 31.01 -0.65
C ILE A 204 -11.92 29.98 -1.37
N PRO A 205 -10.88 29.43 -0.71
CA PRO A 205 -10.14 28.30 -1.25
C PRO A 205 -11.08 27.13 -1.56
N TYR A 206 -10.87 26.50 -2.72
CA TYR A 206 -11.69 25.37 -3.18
C TYR A 206 -10.83 24.14 -3.38
N LEU A 207 -11.08 23.11 -2.56
CA LEU A 207 -10.40 21.81 -2.71
C LEU A 207 -11.06 20.98 -3.81
N ARG A 208 -10.25 20.55 -4.76
CA ARG A 208 -10.63 19.58 -5.81
C ARG A 208 -10.24 18.17 -5.36
N VAL A 209 -10.78 17.16 -6.02
CA VAL A 209 -10.38 15.75 -5.79
C VAL A 209 -8.87 15.56 -5.94
N ALA A 210 -8.24 16.27 -6.88
CA ALA A 210 -6.79 16.25 -7.09
C ALA A 210 -5.98 16.77 -5.89
N ASN A 211 -6.57 17.59 -5.02
CA ASN A 211 -5.91 18.07 -3.81
C ASN A 211 -5.90 17.03 -2.67
N VAL A 212 -6.75 16.01 -2.75
CA VAL A 212 -6.84 14.96 -1.73
C VAL A 212 -5.90 13.82 -2.14
N GLN A 213 -4.78 13.71 -1.45
CA GLN A 213 -3.77 12.68 -1.66
C GLN A 213 -3.83 11.61 -0.56
N ARG A 214 -3.14 10.49 -0.75
CA ARG A 214 -3.09 9.44 0.27
C ARG A 214 -2.32 9.93 1.50
N GLY A 215 -3.06 10.26 2.56
CA GLY A 215 -2.51 10.67 3.86
C GLY A 215 -2.22 12.17 4.04
N TYR A 216 -2.43 13.01 3.01
CA TYR A 216 -2.26 14.47 3.11
C TYR A 216 -3.11 15.23 2.10
N LEU A 217 -3.23 16.54 2.30
CA LEU A 217 -3.83 17.47 1.35
C LEU A 217 -2.73 18.24 0.60
N ASP A 218 -2.73 18.18 -0.72
CA ASP A 218 -1.89 19.03 -1.55
C ASP A 218 -2.59 20.39 -1.74
N LEU A 219 -2.05 21.41 -1.10
CA LEU A 219 -2.60 22.77 -1.14
C LEU A 219 -1.83 23.71 -2.09
N SER A 220 -0.96 23.17 -2.94
CA SER A 220 -0.15 23.97 -3.88
C SER A 220 -1.00 24.72 -4.92
N GLU A 221 -2.20 24.21 -5.23
CA GLU A 221 -3.15 24.81 -6.16
C GLU A 221 -4.56 24.84 -5.54
N VAL A 222 -4.82 25.80 -4.67
CA VAL A 222 -6.13 26.00 -4.00
C VAL A 222 -6.78 27.30 -4.40
#